data_7d913960d10ef0296637d450b03da550
#
_entry.id   7d913960d10ef0296637d450b03da550
#
_cell.length_a   1.000
_cell.length_b   1.000
_cell.length_c   1.000
_cell.angle_alpha   90.00
_cell.angle_beta   90.00
_cell.angle_gamma   90.00
#
_symmetry.space_group_name_H-M   'P 1'
#
loop_
_entity.id
_entity.type
_entity.pdbx_description
1 polymer ?
#
loop_
_entity_poly.entity_id
_entity_poly.type
_entity_poly.pdbx_seq_one_letter_code
_entity_poly.pdbx_strand_id
1 'polypeptide(L)'
;MFCLPGGKPFLEKLMHVAKGAKAVIAWGSCSSWGCINTAKPNPTKSVPITDVIKDKPIIRVPGCPPIPEVMTGVITYMLTYDRLPPVDAQLRPKMFYGQRNHDKCYRRAHFDAGQFVEKFDDIGAKLGYCLYKVGCKGPVTYNSCSSIRWNDMLSWPVESGHPCLACSEDNFWDKGSFYAHE
;
A
#
# COMPACT_ATOMS: atom_id res chain seq x y z
N MET A 1 -5.22 25.12 -12.17
CA MET A 1 -4.31 23.99 -12.50
C MET A 1 -3.25 23.95 -11.42
N PHE A 2 -3.06 22.78 -10.76
CA PHE A 2 -2.36 22.72 -9.46
C PHE A 2 -0.97 22.06 -9.53
N CYS A 3 -0.67 21.31 -10.57
CA CYS A 3 0.62 20.62 -10.72
C CYS A 3 1.20 20.94 -12.10
N LEU A 4 2.27 21.73 -12.13
CA LEU A 4 2.91 22.27 -13.35
C LEU A 4 4.42 21.97 -13.38
N PRO A 5 4.85 20.70 -13.39
CA PRO A 5 6.27 20.38 -13.44
C PRO A 5 6.91 20.92 -14.73
N GLY A 6 7.87 21.87 -14.58
CA GLY A 6 8.50 22.55 -15.72
C GLY A 6 7.53 23.40 -16.55
N GLY A 7 6.53 24.01 -15.90
CA GLY A 7 5.58 24.95 -16.51
C GLY A 7 4.46 24.31 -17.35
N LYS A 8 4.43 22.97 -17.48
CA LYS A 8 3.37 22.25 -18.21
C LYS A 8 2.48 21.45 -17.29
N PRO A 9 1.18 21.28 -17.59
CA PRO A 9 0.29 20.42 -16.82
C PRO A 9 0.84 19.01 -16.66
N PHE A 10 0.79 18.49 -15.43
CA PHE A 10 1.26 17.11 -15.15
C PHE A 10 0.52 16.09 -16.02
N LEU A 11 -0.79 16.26 -16.20
CA LEU A 11 -1.60 15.37 -17.04
C LEU A 11 -1.09 15.31 -18.48
N GLU A 12 -0.75 16.46 -19.08
CA GLU A 12 -0.20 16.52 -20.45
C GLU A 12 1.12 15.76 -20.55
N LYS A 13 2.03 15.96 -19.59
CA LYS A 13 3.31 15.24 -19.54
C LYS A 13 3.11 13.74 -19.36
N LEU A 14 2.22 13.35 -18.44
CA LEU A 14 1.91 11.96 -18.20
C LEU A 14 1.41 11.26 -19.48
N MET A 15 0.44 11.86 -20.15
CA MET A 15 -0.11 11.33 -21.40
C MET A 15 0.93 11.26 -22.52
N HIS A 16 1.82 12.25 -22.60
CA HIS A 16 2.90 12.24 -23.57
C HIS A 16 3.88 11.08 -23.34
N VAL A 17 4.32 10.88 -22.10
CA VAL A 17 5.25 9.79 -21.76
C VAL A 17 4.58 8.43 -21.90
N ALA A 18 3.32 8.29 -21.48
CA ALA A 18 2.58 7.03 -21.55
C ALA A 18 2.41 6.51 -22.98
N LYS A 19 2.35 7.38 -24.00
CA LYS A 19 2.25 6.94 -25.41
C LYS A 19 3.34 5.98 -25.83
N GLY A 20 4.59 6.22 -25.40
CA GLY A 20 5.74 5.36 -25.70
C GLY A 20 5.99 4.24 -24.72
N ALA A 21 5.25 4.17 -23.63
CA ALA A 21 5.47 3.17 -22.58
C ALA A 21 4.87 1.79 -22.93
N LYS A 22 5.60 0.72 -22.62
CA LYS A 22 5.09 -0.68 -22.71
C LYS A 22 4.06 -0.97 -21.61
N ALA A 23 4.23 -0.38 -20.43
CA ALA A 23 3.36 -0.51 -19.27
C ALA A 23 3.50 0.71 -18.36
N VAL A 24 2.58 0.87 -17.41
CA VAL A 24 2.63 1.92 -16.40
C VAL A 24 2.69 1.27 -15.02
N ILE A 25 3.61 1.70 -14.17
CA ILE A 25 3.70 1.26 -12.79
C ILE A 25 3.22 2.39 -11.88
N ALA A 26 2.14 2.15 -11.15
CA ALA A 26 1.59 3.08 -10.17
C ALA A 26 2.28 2.89 -8.82
N TRP A 27 3.34 3.68 -8.56
CA TRP A 27 4.06 3.64 -7.30
C TRP A 27 3.29 4.35 -6.18
N GLY A 28 3.00 3.61 -5.14
CA GLY A 28 2.34 4.12 -3.94
C GLY A 28 0.83 4.20 -4.02
N SER A 29 0.20 4.36 -2.86
CA SER A 29 -1.26 4.41 -2.74
C SER A 29 -1.87 5.64 -3.41
N CYS A 30 -1.16 6.75 -3.46
CA CYS A 30 -1.64 7.96 -4.14
C CYS A 30 -1.82 7.74 -5.64
N SER A 31 -0.87 7.13 -6.33
CA SER A 31 -1.02 6.84 -7.76
C SER A 31 -1.95 5.66 -8.03
N SER A 32 -1.98 4.67 -7.11
CA SER A 32 -2.79 3.46 -7.25
C SER A 32 -4.28 3.70 -7.00
N TRP A 33 -4.61 4.46 -5.96
CA TRP A 33 -5.98 4.64 -5.44
C TRP A 33 -6.42 6.11 -5.32
N GLY A 34 -5.48 7.05 -5.47
CA GLY A 34 -5.70 8.46 -5.21
C GLY A 34 -5.38 8.89 -3.78
N CYS A 35 -5.70 8.09 -2.78
CA CYS A 35 -5.33 8.30 -1.38
C CYS A 35 -5.58 9.75 -0.94
N ILE A 36 -4.62 10.38 -0.23
CA ILE A 36 -4.76 11.79 0.23
C ILE A 36 -4.99 12.78 -0.90
N ASN A 37 -4.48 12.53 -2.10
CA ASN A 37 -4.64 13.46 -3.22
C ASN A 37 -6.09 13.54 -3.70
N THR A 38 -6.88 12.49 -3.50
CA THR A 38 -8.29 12.42 -3.88
C THR A 38 -9.24 12.57 -2.70
N ALA A 39 -8.69 12.74 -1.49
CA ALA A 39 -9.46 12.90 -0.25
C ALA A 39 -10.44 14.07 -0.35
N LYS A 40 -11.63 13.91 0.24
CA LYS A 40 -12.66 14.95 0.23
C LYS A 40 -12.19 16.21 0.97
N PRO A 41 -12.47 17.39 0.44
CA PRO A 41 -13.37 17.73 -0.67
C PRO A 41 -12.75 17.63 -2.07
N ASN A 42 -11.50 17.22 -2.23
CA ASN A 42 -10.76 17.06 -3.49
C ASN A 42 -10.88 18.30 -4.42
N PRO A 43 -10.43 19.48 -4.00
CA PRO A 43 -10.58 20.71 -4.77
C PRO A 43 -9.76 20.70 -6.06
N THR A 44 -8.73 19.87 -6.12
CA THR A 44 -7.85 19.73 -7.30
C THR A 44 -8.41 18.77 -8.33
N LYS A 45 -9.45 18.02 -8.02
CA LYS A 45 -10.03 16.95 -8.84
C LYS A 45 -8.99 15.90 -9.25
N SER A 46 -8.07 15.59 -8.33
CA SER A 46 -7.09 14.53 -8.52
C SER A 46 -7.77 13.16 -8.61
N VAL A 47 -7.22 12.29 -9.45
CA VAL A 47 -7.72 10.93 -9.67
C VAL A 47 -6.56 9.93 -9.69
N PRO A 48 -6.78 8.64 -9.41
CA PRO A 48 -5.75 7.62 -9.56
C PRO A 48 -5.35 7.46 -11.03
N ILE A 49 -4.15 6.91 -11.26
CA ILE A 49 -3.59 6.75 -12.61
C ILE A 49 -4.49 5.92 -13.52
N THR A 50 -5.20 4.94 -12.96
CA THR A 50 -6.14 4.07 -13.68
C THR A 50 -7.35 4.80 -14.26
N ASP A 51 -7.67 5.98 -13.76
CA ASP A 51 -8.76 6.80 -14.30
C ASP A 51 -8.33 7.62 -15.50
N VAL A 52 -7.03 7.83 -15.64
CA VAL A 52 -6.42 8.60 -16.71
C VAL A 52 -5.95 7.72 -17.86
N ILE A 53 -5.21 6.64 -17.56
CA ILE A 53 -4.63 5.75 -18.56
C ILE A 53 -5.48 4.49 -18.67
N LYS A 54 -6.04 4.25 -19.85
CA LYS A 54 -6.94 3.10 -20.13
C LYS A 54 -6.39 2.15 -21.21
N ASP A 55 -5.43 2.59 -21.97
CA ASP A 55 -4.91 1.91 -23.16
C ASP A 55 -3.59 1.16 -22.92
N LYS A 56 -3.10 1.14 -21.69
CA LYS A 56 -1.84 0.49 -21.32
C LYS A 56 -2.04 -0.48 -20.17
N PRO A 57 -1.24 -1.56 -20.10
CA PRO A 57 -1.18 -2.39 -18.90
C PRO A 57 -0.72 -1.54 -17.70
N ILE A 58 -1.41 -1.68 -16.57
CA ILE A 58 -1.07 -0.99 -15.32
C ILE A 58 -0.74 -2.02 -14.26
N ILE A 59 0.36 -1.77 -13.55
CA ILE A 59 0.76 -2.51 -12.34
C ILE A 59 0.64 -1.54 -11.17
N ARG A 60 -0.14 -1.87 -10.16
CA ARG A 60 -0.24 -1.11 -8.91
C ARG A 60 0.73 -1.66 -7.88
N VAL A 61 1.52 -0.79 -7.30
CA VAL A 61 2.42 -1.10 -6.19
C VAL A 61 2.06 -0.18 -5.01
N PRO A 62 0.89 -0.42 -4.37
CA PRO A 62 0.41 0.46 -3.31
C PRO A 62 1.24 0.31 -2.03
N GLY A 63 1.14 1.32 -1.18
CA GLY A 63 1.82 1.50 0.09
C GLY A 63 2.00 3.00 0.32
N CYS A 64 2.20 3.44 1.56
CA CYS A 64 2.33 4.86 1.88
C CYS A 64 3.51 5.11 2.84
N PRO A 65 4.73 5.08 2.28
CA PRO A 65 5.18 4.70 0.93
C PRO A 65 5.15 3.18 0.67
N PRO A 66 5.31 2.71 -0.57
CA PRO A 66 5.56 1.29 -0.85
C PRO A 66 6.97 0.89 -0.38
N ILE A 67 7.14 -0.39 -0.06
CA ILE A 67 8.42 -0.96 0.37
C ILE A 67 9.42 -0.87 -0.80
N PRO A 68 10.62 -0.28 -0.63
CA PRO A 68 11.60 -0.12 -1.72
C PRO A 68 11.98 -1.45 -2.39
N GLU A 69 12.13 -2.53 -1.61
CA GLU A 69 12.47 -3.87 -2.09
C GLU A 69 11.35 -4.44 -2.99
N VAL A 70 10.09 -4.12 -2.69
CA VAL A 70 8.94 -4.47 -3.55
C VAL A 70 9.01 -3.71 -4.86
N MET A 71 9.32 -2.42 -4.82
CA MET A 71 9.49 -1.61 -6.04
C MET A 71 10.62 -2.15 -6.91
N THR A 72 11.79 -2.40 -6.33
CA THR A 72 12.95 -2.97 -7.01
C THR A 72 12.63 -4.36 -7.56
N GLY A 73 11.96 -5.21 -6.76
CA GLY A 73 11.59 -6.55 -7.16
C GLY A 73 10.64 -6.59 -8.36
N VAL A 74 9.70 -5.66 -8.48
CA VAL A 74 8.84 -5.53 -9.67
C VAL A 74 9.66 -5.21 -10.92
N ILE A 75 10.57 -4.23 -10.83
CA ILE A 75 11.44 -3.85 -11.95
C ILE A 75 12.36 -5.01 -12.32
N THR A 76 12.99 -5.64 -11.33
CA THR A 76 13.88 -6.79 -11.55
C THR A 76 13.15 -7.93 -12.24
N TYR A 77 11.93 -8.25 -11.82
CA TYR A 77 11.10 -9.26 -12.49
C TYR A 77 10.89 -8.95 -13.97
N MET A 78 10.51 -7.69 -14.28
CA MET A 78 10.25 -7.27 -15.65
C MET A 78 11.52 -7.33 -16.52
N LEU A 79 12.66 -6.93 -15.99
CA LEU A 79 13.94 -6.97 -16.70
C LEU A 79 14.45 -8.41 -16.91
N THR A 80 14.28 -9.28 -15.91
CA THR A 80 14.76 -10.67 -15.98
C THR A 80 13.94 -11.53 -16.93
N TYR A 81 12.63 -11.36 -16.91
CA TYR A 81 11.70 -12.23 -17.66
C TYR A 81 11.10 -11.59 -18.90
N ASP A 82 11.43 -10.33 -19.20
CA ASP A 82 10.87 -9.51 -20.30
C ASP A 82 9.34 -9.57 -20.38
N ARG A 83 8.68 -9.67 -19.23
CA ARG A 83 7.22 -9.71 -19.11
C ARG A 83 6.74 -9.06 -17.81
N LEU A 84 5.45 -8.69 -17.80
CA LEU A 84 4.81 -8.16 -16.59
C LEU A 84 4.62 -9.26 -15.54
N PRO A 85 4.76 -8.97 -14.24
CA PRO A 85 4.46 -9.93 -13.18
C PRO A 85 2.98 -10.27 -13.16
N PRO A 86 2.61 -11.50 -12.77
CA PRO A 86 1.21 -11.86 -12.52
C PRO A 86 0.60 -10.97 -11.45
N VAL A 87 -0.58 -10.40 -11.75
CA VAL A 87 -1.29 -9.50 -10.84
C VAL A 87 -2.59 -10.11 -10.32
N ASP A 88 -3.08 -9.59 -9.20
CA ASP A 88 -4.40 -9.88 -8.65
C ASP A 88 -5.51 -9.07 -9.36
N ALA A 89 -6.76 -9.22 -8.91
CA ALA A 89 -7.89 -8.49 -9.46
C ALA A 89 -7.79 -6.95 -9.28
N GLN A 90 -6.95 -6.50 -8.37
CA GLN A 90 -6.66 -5.08 -8.13
C GLN A 90 -5.40 -4.60 -8.84
N LEU A 91 -4.85 -5.38 -9.78
CA LEU A 91 -3.64 -5.09 -10.55
C LEU A 91 -2.35 -5.01 -9.71
N ARG A 92 -2.31 -5.66 -8.54
CA ARG A 92 -1.13 -5.72 -7.67
C ARG A 92 -0.32 -7.00 -7.94
N PRO A 93 1.03 -6.95 -7.98
CA PRO A 93 1.87 -8.13 -8.17
C PRO A 93 1.62 -9.19 -7.09
N LYS A 94 1.12 -10.38 -7.49
CA LYS A 94 0.78 -11.47 -6.56
C LYS A 94 1.95 -11.91 -5.69
N MET A 95 3.17 -11.82 -6.19
CA MET A 95 4.37 -12.20 -5.46
C MET A 95 4.60 -11.35 -4.19
N PHE A 96 4.06 -10.12 -4.14
CA PHE A 96 4.19 -9.20 -2.99
C PHE A 96 2.88 -8.92 -2.27
N TYR A 97 1.74 -9.04 -2.98
CA TYR A 97 0.42 -8.71 -2.45
C TYR A 97 -0.52 -9.93 -2.41
N GLY A 98 0.03 -11.14 -2.53
CA GLY A 98 -0.76 -12.36 -2.50
C GLY A 98 -1.14 -12.86 -1.09
N GLN A 99 -0.58 -12.26 -0.03
CA GLN A 99 -0.82 -12.65 1.36
C GLN A 99 -1.17 -11.42 2.21
N ARG A 100 -1.99 -11.62 3.22
CA ARG A 100 -2.32 -10.57 4.18
C ARG A 100 -1.20 -10.40 5.21
N ASN A 101 -1.00 -9.18 5.67
CA ASN A 101 -0.04 -8.90 6.73
C ASN A 101 -0.31 -9.73 8.01
N HIS A 102 -1.57 -9.94 8.34
CA HIS A 102 -1.99 -10.74 9.49
C HIS A 102 -1.52 -12.20 9.42
N ASP A 103 -1.53 -12.80 8.23
CA ASP A 103 -1.21 -14.23 8.05
C ASP A 103 0.28 -14.53 8.34
N LYS A 104 1.16 -13.55 8.21
CA LYS A 104 2.60 -13.63 8.48
C LYS A 104 3.05 -12.74 9.63
N CYS A 105 2.11 -12.20 10.40
CA CYS A 105 2.43 -11.34 11.53
C CYS A 105 3.05 -12.15 12.68
N TYR A 106 4.16 -11.68 13.22
CA TYR A 106 4.77 -12.33 14.39
C TYR A 106 3.89 -12.29 15.66
N ARG A 107 2.92 -11.36 15.71
CA ARG A 107 1.91 -11.29 16.79
C ARG A 107 0.70 -12.21 16.55
N ARG A 108 0.71 -13.04 15.50
CA ARG A 108 -0.42 -13.92 15.17
C ARG A 108 -0.76 -14.89 16.30
N ALA A 109 0.24 -15.46 16.96
CA ALA A 109 0.02 -16.36 18.09
C ALA A 109 -0.78 -15.70 19.23
N HIS A 110 -0.52 -14.42 19.51
CA HIS A 110 -1.30 -13.66 20.50
C HIS A 110 -2.75 -13.44 20.07
N PHE A 111 -2.99 -13.23 18.77
CA PHE A 111 -4.36 -13.14 18.25
C PHE A 111 -5.12 -14.45 18.48
N ASP A 112 -4.52 -15.58 18.12
CA ASP A 112 -5.12 -16.91 18.25
C ASP A 112 -5.33 -17.30 19.72
N ALA A 113 -4.51 -16.79 20.63
CA ALA A 113 -4.64 -16.97 22.09
C ALA A 113 -5.58 -15.95 22.77
N GLY A 114 -6.20 -15.04 22.02
CA GLY A 114 -7.07 -13.99 22.58
C GLY A 114 -6.35 -12.92 23.41
N GLN A 115 -5.03 -12.77 23.22
CA GLN A 115 -4.19 -11.81 23.93
C GLN A 115 -4.07 -10.51 23.12
N PHE A 116 -4.77 -9.48 23.57
CA PHE A 116 -4.87 -8.20 22.84
C PHE A 116 -4.33 -7.04 23.67
N VAL A 117 -3.83 -6.05 22.97
CA VAL A 117 -3.64 -4.70 23.48
C VAL A 117 -5.01 -4.04 23.54
N GLU A 118 -5.46 -3.64 24.74
CA GLU A 118 -6.75 -2.98 24.95
C GLU A 118 -6.63 -1.45 24.82
N LYS A 119 -5.47 -0.91 25.21
CA LYS A 119 -5.14 0.51 25.11
C LYS A 119 -3.65 0.64 24.82
N PHE A 120 -3.26 1.71 24.11
CA PHE A 120 -1.86 2.05 23.95
C PHE A 120 -1.19 2.20 25.33
N ASP A 121 0.05 1.71 25.48
CA ASP A 121 0.86 1.71 26.69
C ASP A 121 0.35 0.83 27.87
N ASP A 122 -0.65 -0.01 27.66
CA ASP A 122 -1.07 -0.99 28.66
C ASP A 122 -0.05 -2.12 28.84
N ILE A 123 -0.34 -3.06 29.74
CA ILE A 123 0.50 -4.24 29.97
C ILE A 123 0.58 -5.12 28.72
N GLY A 124 -0.52 -5.27 27.98
CA GLY A 124 -0.55 -6.03 26.72
C GLY A 124 0.38 -5.42 25.66
N ALA A 125 0.43 -4.08 25.57
CA ALA A 125 1.35 -3.39 24.68
C ALA A 125 2.82 -3.65 25.05
N LYS A 126 3.16 -3.60 26.33
CA LYS A 126 4.51 -3.90 26.85
C LYS A 126 4.91 -5.36 26.62
N LEU A 127 3.97 -6.28 26.70
CA LEU A 127 4.17 -7.71 26.45
C LEU A 127 4.11 -8.11 24.98
N GLY A 128 3.86 -7.15 24.07
CA GLY A 128 3.84 -7.39 22.62
C GLY A 128 2.58 -8.11 22.11
N TYR A 129 1.45 -8.02 22.81
CA TYR A 129 0.18 -8.64 22.43
C TYR A 129 -0.35 -8.10 21.10
N CYS A 130 -1.35 -8.77 20.52
CA CYS A 130 -1.93 -8.41 19.25
C CYS A 130 -2.62 -7.03 19.31
N LEU A 131 -2.36 -6.19 18.29
CA LEU A 131 -2.88 -4.83 18.18
C LEU A 131 -4.30 -4.77 17.58
N TYR A 132 -4.99 -5.90 17.42
CA TYR A 132 -6.29 -5.93 16.75
C TYR A 132 -7.30 -4.99 17.40
N LYS A 133 -7.46 -5.02 18.73
CA LYS A 133 -8.42 -4.19 19.45
C LYS A 133 -8.11 -2.69 19.46
N VAL A 134 -6.90 -2.29 19.15
CA VAL A 134 -6.52 -0.89 18.95
C VAL A 134 -6.53 -0.49 17.46
N GLY A 135 -7.28 -1.21 16.64
CA GLY A 135 -7.59 -0.86 15.27
C GLY A 135 -6.62 -1.37 14.21
N CYS A 136 -5.90 -2.47 14.48
CA CYS A 136 -5.01 -3.05 13.48
C CYS A 136 -5.80 -3.71 12.33
N LYS A 137 -5.59 -3.22 11.10
CA LYS A 137 -6.22 -3.70 9.86
C LYS A 137 -5.37 -4.75 9.12
N GLY A 138 -4.41 -5.38 9.81
CA GLY A 138 -3.61 -6.47 9.25
C GLY A 138 -4.44 -7.59 8.60
N PRO A 139 -5.58 -8.02 9.19
CA PRO A 139 -6.44 -9.07 8.62
C PRO A 139 -7.01 -8.77 7.23
N VAL A 140 -7.16 -7.52 6.85
CA VAL A 140 -7.72 -7.09 5.55
C VAL A 140 -6.68 -6.48 4.62
N THR A 141 -5.42 -6.39 5.05
CA THR A 141 -4.34 -5.71 4.31
C THR A 141 -3.46 -6.71 3.58
N TYR A 142 -3.45 -6.64 2.26
CA TYR A 142 -2.54 -7.41 1.40
C TYR A 142 -1.28 -6.61 1.12
N ASN A 143 -0.17 -7.01 1.73
CA ASN A 143 1.16 -6.41 1.54
C ASN A 143 2.24 -7.34 2.12
N SER A 144 3.50 -7.03 1.84
CA SER A 144 4.66 -7.78 2.32
C SER A 144 5.30 -7.21 3.59
N CYS A 145 4.66 -6.27 4.31
CA CYS A 145 5.24 -5.61 5.49
C CYS A 145 5.65 -6.60 6.59
N SER A 146 4.86 -7.66 6.80
CA SER A 146 5.12 -8.67 7.83
C SER A 146 6.27 -9.64 7.49
N SER A 147 6.69 -9.70 6.22
CA SER A 147 7.74 -10.61 5.73
C SER A 147 8.99 -9.88 5.26
N ILE A 148 8.84 -8.85 4.43
CA ILE A 148 9.99 -8.08 3.89
C ILE A 148 10.39 -6.97 4.87
N ARG A 149 9.42 -6.39 5.62
CA ARG A 149 9.61 -5.23 6.50
C ARG A 149 9.98 -3.97 5.72
N TRP A 150 10.35 -2.91 6.43
CA TRP A 150 10.76 -1.61 5.91
C TRP A 150 12.22 -1.32 6.29
N ASN A 151 12.85 -0.38 5.61
CA ASN A 151 14.17 0.10 5.93
C ASN A 151 15.21 -1.02 6.03
N ASP A 152 15.37 -1.77 4.94
CA ASP A 152 16.31 -2.88 4.85
C ASP A 152 16.04 -3.97 5.92
N MET A 153 14.80 -4.43 5.96
CA MET A 153 14.31 -5.47 6.88
C MET A 153 14.36 -5.12 8.37
N LEU A 154 14.55 -3.84 8.71
CA LEU A 154 14.72 -3.43 10.10
C LEU A 154 13.42 -3.59 10.92
N SER A 155 12.31 -3.04 10.46
CA SER A 155 11.04 -3.02 11.19
C SER A 155 9.87 -2.67 10.26
N TRP A 156 8.64 -2.77 10.80
CA TRP A 156 7.41 -2.30 10.18
C TRP A 156 6.44 -1.84 11.28
N PRO A 157 5.34 -1.10 10.96
CA PRO A 157 4.51 -0.46 11.97
C PRO A 157 4.07 -1.36 13.13
N VAL A 158 3.60 -2.58 12.84
CA VAL A 158 3.15 -3.52 13.90
C VAL A 158 4.30 -3.98 14.79
N GLU A 159 5.49 -4.13 14.26
CA GLU A 159 6.68 -4.48 15.04
C GLU A 159 7.08 -3.32 15.97
N SER A 160 6.91 -2.11 15.52
CA SER A 160 7.13 -0.89 16.29
C SER A 160 5.99 -0.53 17.27
N GLY A 161 5.00 -1.41 17.45
CA GLY A 161 3.89 -1.19 18.36
C GLY A 161 2.72 -0.37 17.81
N HIS A 162 2.71 -0.10 16.50
CA HIS A 162 1.65 0.66 15.84
C HIS A 162 0.74 -0.25 15.00
N PRO A 163 -0.59 -0.16 15.10
CA PRO A 163 -1.50 -1.00 14.32
C PRO A 163 -1.34 -0.76 12.80
N CYS A 164 -1.55 -1.81 12.00
CA CYS A 164 -1.59 -1.68 10.55
C CYS A 164 -2.78 -0.81 10.13
N LEU A 165 -2.53 0.22 9.33
CA LEU A 165 -3.55 1.17 8.86
C LEU A 165 -4.17 0.79 7.51
N ALA A 166 -3.81 -0.36 6.94
CA ALA A 166 -4.23 -0.77 5.60
C ALA A 166 -3.80 0.20 4.48
N CYS A 167 -2.61 0.79 4.58
CA CYS A 167 -2.16 1.83 3.66
C CYS A 167 -1.98 1.37 2.20
N SER A 168 -1.96 0.07 1.93
CA SER A 168 -1.92 -0.50 0.58
C SER A 168 -3.32 -0.81 0.00
N GLU A 169 -4.38 -0.62 0.77
CA GLU A 169 -5.75 -0.90 0.32
C GLU A 169 -6.44 0.36 -0.25
N ASP A 170 -7.44 0.16 -1.09
CA ASP A 170 -8.11 1.25 -1.83
C ASP A 170 -8.97 2.16 -0.94
N ASN A 171 -9.38 1.66 0.22
CA ASN A 171 -10.20 2.38 1.19
C ASN A 171 -9.37 3.09 2.28
N PHE A 172 -8.06 3.10 2.16
CA PHE A 172 -7.15 3.57 3.21
C PHE A 172 -7.45 4.97 3.73
N TRP A 173 -7.77 5.94 2.87
CA TRP A 173 -7.85 7.34 3.29
C TRP A 173 -9.25 7.77 3.75
N ASP A 174 -10.22 7.82 2.86
CA ASP A 174 -11.55 8.36 3.16
C ASP A 174 -12.56 7.32 3.65
N LYS A 175 -12.35 6.05 3.35
CA LYS A 175 -13.31 4.97 3.65
C LYS A 175 -12.95 4.20 4.91
N GLY A 176 -11.69 4.18 5.30
CA GLY A 176 -11.22 3.52 6.51
C GLY A 176 -10.82 4.54 7.58
N SER A 177 -11.37 4.45 8.78
CA SER A 177 -10.91 5.25 9.92
C SER A 177 -9.59 4.71 10.47
N PHE A 178 -8.67 5.61 10.86
CA PHE A 178 -7.51 5.23 11.64
C PHE A 178 -7.96 4.74 13.02
N TYR A 179 -7.32 3.66 13.50
CA TYR A 179 -7.60 3.06 14.81
C TYR A 179 -9.02 2.58 15.05
N ALA A 180 -9.87 2.52 14.04
CA ALA A 180 -11.19 1.94 14.13
C ALA A 180 -11.19 0.50 13.59
N HIS A 181 -12.09 -0.34 14.12
CA HIS A 181 -12.39 -1.65 13.55
C HIS A 181 -13.25 -1.50 12.31
N GLU A 182 -13.08 -2.40 11.36
CA GLU A 182 -14.01 -2.59 10.23
C GLU A 182 -15.09 -3.57 10.61
#